data_eff4920c00dee60d02943c979a3a1a89
#
_entry.id   eff4920c00dee60d02943c979a3a1a89
#
_cell.length_a   1.000
_cell.length_b   1.000
_cell.length_c   1.000
_cell.angle_alpha   90.00
_cell.angle_beta   90.00
_cell.angle_gamma   90.00
#
_symmetry.space_group_name_H-M   'P 1'
#
loop_
_entity.id
_entity.type
_entity.pdbx_description
1 polymer ?
#
loop_
_entity_poly.entity_id
_entity_poly.type
_entity_poly.pdbx_seq_one_letter_code
_entity_poly.pdbx_strand_id
1 'polypeptide(L)'
;MAGRVDGVNFAHSTHWEGVIQQADDTYAYYGFKRGRQFIAEATLLHEIQDDKYDFLISSNCLEHLANPLKALCEWRRVIAEEGVAVVVVPSKLATFDHKRPTTEICHLLNDFEKDVGEGDMTHLSEILSLHDRSRDRQAGSFEEFKLRCMENRSNRFMHHHVFDMSLLRDAVTLCGFQVLAEHEAVGNLFVLARKRSEVPLNAAINRGQN
;
A
#
# COMPACT_ATOMS: atom_id res chain seq x y z
N MET A 1 -14.56 -20.66 -8.15
CA MET A 1 -13.44 -20.92 -7.23
C MET A 1 -12.25 -20.12 -7.74
N ALA A 2 -11.55 -19.35 -6.90
CA ALA A 2 -10.32 -18.72 -7.31
C ALA A 2 -9.33 -19.78 -7.81
N GLY A 3 -8.71 -19.56 -8.93
CA GLY A 3 -7.75 -20.48 -9.53
C GLY A 3 -6.46 -20.55 -8.72
N ARG A 4 -5.48 -19.77 -9.08
CA ARG A 4 -4.17 -19.63 -8.44
C ARG A 4 -4.11 -18.25 -7.74
N VAL A 5 -3.43 -18.16 -6.59
CA VAL A 5 -3.16 -16.91 -5.89
C VAL A 5 -1.66 -16.81 -5.70
N ASP A 6 -1.06 -15.77 -6.24
CA ASP A 6 0.36 -15.47 -6.11
C ASP A 6 0.55 -14.41 -5.01
N GLY A 7 1.69 -14.43 -4.33
CA GLY A 7 2.05 -13.48 -3.28
C GLY A 7 3.20 -12.57 -3.68
N VAL A 8 3.23 -11.36 -3.12
CA VAL A 8 4.32 -10.41 -3.30
C VAL A 8 4.78 -9.93 -1.93
N ASN A 9 6.08 -9.95 -1.70
CA ASN A 9 6.74 -9.32 -0.55
C ASN A 9 7.95 -8.52 -1.02
N PHE A 10 8.30 -7.45 -0.30
CA PHE A 10 9.41 -6.57 -0.70
C PHE A 10 10.80 -7.17 -0.44
N ALA A 11 10.91 -8.20 0.42
CA ALA A 11 12.18 -8.79 0.82
C ALA A 11 12.07 -10.29 1.07
N HIS A 12 13.21 -10.98 1.08
CA HIS A 12 13.30 -12.40 1.41
C HIS A 12 13.08 -12.73 2.90
N SER A 13 12.93 -11.71 3.74
CA SER A 13 12.58 -11.85 5.15
C SER A 13 11.84 -10.60 5.60
N THR A 14 10.75 -10.79 6.32
CA THR A 14 9.98 -9.70 6.92
C THR A 14 9.69 -10.01 8.38
N HIS A 15 9.40 -8.97 9.17
CA HIS A 15 9.05 -9.15 10.58
C HIS A 15 7.70 -9.86 10.80
N TRP A 16 6.80 -9.81 9.82
CA TRP A 16 5.47 -10.41 9.89
C TRP A 16 5.38 -11.80 9.29
N GLU A 17 6.27 -12.17 8.37
CA GLU A 17 6.22 -13.47 7.67
C GLU A 17 7.48 -14.31 7.88
N GLY A 18 8.56 -13.73 8.42
CA GLY A 18 9.85 -14.39 8.57
C GLY A 18 10.55 -14.60 7.22
N VAL A 19 11.17 -15.77 7.03
CA VAL A 19 11.91 -16.10 5.81
C VAL A 19 10.96 -16.51 4.69
N ILE A 20 11.10 -15.85 3.55
CA ILE A 20 10.25 -15.99 2.36
C ILE A 20 11.08 -16.52 1.20
N GLN A 21 10.63 -17.58 0.57
CA GLN A 21 11.28 -18.17 -0.60
C GLN A 21 10.59 -17.71 -1.87
N GLN A 22 11.36 -17.06 -2.76
CA GLN A 22 10.88 -16.69 -4.09
C GLN A 22 10.94 -17.93 -4.99
N ALA A 23 9.81 -18.55 -5.25
CA ALA A 23 9.69 -19.66 -6.17
C ALA A 23 8.22 -19.91 -6.56
N ASP A 24 8.01 -20.75 -7.57
CA ASP A 24 6.70 -21.30 -7.87
C ASP A 24 6.26 -22.25 -6.75
N ASP A 25 4.95 -22.27 -6.51
CA ASP A 25 4.27 -23.11 -5.51
C ASP A 25 4.76 -22.93 -4.07
N THR A 26 5.38 -21.78 -3.75
CA THR A 26 5.82 -21.44 -2.39
C THR A 26 4.83 -20.54 -1.64
N TYR A 27 3.96 -19.81 -2.35
CA TYR A 27 2.91 -19.02 -1.73
C TYR A 27 1.67 -19.86 -1.43
N ALA A 28 1.26 -19.91 -0.15
CA ALA A 28 0.07 -20.63 0.28
C ALA A 28 -0.90 -19.67 0.97
N TYR A 29 -2.06 -19.43 0.35
CA TYR A 29 -3.13 -18.65 0.94
C TYR A 29 -4.09 -19.58 1.68
N TYR A 30 -4.26 -19.36 2.99
CA TYR A 30 -5.05 -20.20 3.88
C TYR A 30 -4.75 -21.71 3.79
N GLY A 31 -3.52 -22.08 3.43
CA GLY A 31 -3.08 -23.48 3.37
C GLY A 31 -3.67 -24.33 2.24
N PHE A 32 -4.58 -23.80 1.43
CA PHE A 32 -5.32 -24.60 0.46
C PHE A 32 -4.81 -24.52 -0.97
N LYS A 33 -4.11 -23.46 -1.37
CA LYS A 33 -3.57 -23.30 -2.73
C LYS A 33 -2.19 -22.70 -2.66
N ARG A 34 -1.31 -23.21 -3.50
CA ARG A 34 0.03 -22.68 -3.70
C ARG A 34 0.04 -21.84 -4.97
N GLY A 35 0.75 -20.74 -4.91
CA GLY A 35 1.04 -19.86 -6.01
C GLY A 35 2.51 -19.48 -6.01
N ARG A 36 2.91 -18.65 -6.95
CA ARG A 36 4.27 -18.11 -7.00
C ARG A 36 4.42 -17.04 -5.93
N GLN A 37 5.53 -17.09 -5.19
CA GLN A 37 5.98 -16.01 -4.34
C GLN A 37 6.94 -15.13 -5.14
N PHE A 38 6.62 -13.84 -5.25
CA PHE A 38 7.50 -12.83 -5.81
C PHE A 38 8.16 -12.03 -4.69
N ILE A 39 9.41 -11.63 -4.92
CA ILE A 39 10.10 -10.63 -4.10
C ILE A 39 10.26 -9.39 -4.98
N ALA A 40 9.44 -8.40 -4.73
CA ALA A 40 9.38 -7.17 -5.52
C ALA A 40 8.80 -6.03 -4.70
N GLU A 41 9.18 -4.80 -5.04
CA GLU A 41 8.53 -3.59 -4.51
C GLU A 41 7.10 -3.50 -5.06
N ALA A 42 6.16 -3.14 -4.19
CA ALA A 42 4.76 -2.97 -4.57
C ALA A 42 4.56 -1.88 -5.64
N THR A 43 5.53 -0.97 -5.76
CA THR A 43 5.61 0.10 -6.77
C THR A 43 6.27 -0.33 -8.08
N LEU A 44 6.78 -1.57 -8.19
CA LEU A 44 7.51 -2.07 -9.36
C LEU A 44 7.42 -3.60 -9.46
N LEU A 45 6.36 -4.08 -10.08
CA LEU A 45 6.07 -5.52 -10.28
C LEU A 45 6.53 -6.01 -11.66
N HIS A 46 7.76 -5.68 -12.06
CA HIS A 46 8.29 -5.88 -13.41
C HIS A 46 8.31 -7.35 -13.88
N GLU A 47 8.38 -8.32 -12.96
CA GLU A 47 8.26 -9.76 -13.30
C GLU A 47 6.82 -10.21 -13.62
N ILE A 48 5.84 -9.35 -13.34
CA ILE A 48 4.43 -9.64 -13.54
C ILE A 48 3.96 -8.94 -14.81
N GLN A 49 3.38 -9.72 -15.73
CA GLN A 49 2.83 -9.22 -16.98
C GLN A 49 1.60 -8.34 -16.73
N ASP A 50 1.32 -7.44 -17.69
CA ASP A 50 0.09 -6.67 -17.72
C ASP A 50 -1.12 -7.60 -17.80
N ASP A 51 -2.24 -7.16 -17.23
CA ASP A 51 -3.54 -7.84 -17.32
C ASP A 51 -3.52 -9.31 -16.87
N LYS A 52 -2.65 -9.62 -15.90
CA LYS A 52 -2.39 -10.99 -15.45
C LYS A 52 -3.44 -11.54 -14.48
N TYR A 53 -3.99 -10.71 -13.61
CA TYR A 53 -4.80 -11.16 -12.48
C TYR A 53 -6.23 -10.65 -12.56
N ASP A 54 -7.19 -11.53 -12.28
CA ASP A 54 -8.61 -11.17 -12.16
C ASP A 54 -8.90 -10.35 -10.91
N PHE A 55 -8.05 -10.48 -9.87
CA PHE A 55 -8.16 -9.70 -8.65
C PHE A 55 -6.80 -9.48 -7.98
N LEU A 56 -6.74 -8.42 -7.18
CA LEU A 56 -5.64 -8.09 -6.30
C LEU A 56 -6.18 -7.75 -4.89
N ILE A 57 -5.49 -8.21 -3.87
CA ILE A 57 -5.77 -7.84 -2.48
C ILE A 57 -4.51 -7.24 -1.89
N SER A 58 -4.63 -6.03 -1.35
CA SER A 58 -3.59 -5.35 -0.56
C SER A 58 -4.17 -5.00 0.80
N SER A 59 -3.52 -5.43 1.87
CA SER A 59 -3.97 -5.18 3.24
C SER A 59 -2.81 -4.70 4.09
N ASN A 60 -2.97 -3.53 4.70
CA ASN A 60 -1.97 -2.89 5.55
C ASN A 60 -0.59 -2.87 4.87
N CYS A 61 -0.58 -2.30 3.66
CA CYS A 61 0.61 -2.17 2.82
C CYS A 61 0.75 -0.74 2.29
N LEU A 62 -0.35 -0.15 1.81
CA LEU A 62 -0.33 1.13 1.09
C LEU A 62 0.17 2.29 1.97
N GLU A 63 -0.14 2.29 3.25
CA GLU A 63 0.30 3.27 4.24
C GLU A 63 1.81 3.23 4.49
N HIS A 64 2.44 2.09 4.25
CA HIS A 64 3.88 1.90 4.41
C HIS A 64 4.71 2.31 3.19
N LEU A 65 4.06 2.58 2.06
CA LEU A 65 4.74 2.92 0.82
C LEU A 65 5.01 4.42 0.75
N ALA A 66 6.23 4.79 0.37
CA ALA A 66 6.60 6.18 0.16
C ALA A 66 5.89 6.80 -1.06
N ASN A 67 5.45 5.98 -2.02
CA ASN A 67 4.73 6.41 -3.22
C ASN A 67 3.49 5.56 -3.49
N PRO A 68 2.39 5.79 -2.75
CA PRO A 68 1.18 4.96 -2.87
C PRO A 68 0.48 5.07 -4.23
N LEU A 69 0.54 6.23 -4.91
CA LEU A 69 -0.05 6.36 -6.24
C LEU A 69 0.72 5.53 -7.27
N LYS A 70 2.04 5.47 -7.17
CA LYS A 70 2.86 4.61 -8.03
C LYS A 70 2.50 3.13 -7.85
N ALA A 71 2.30 2.71 -6.60
CA ALA A 71 1.86 1.34 -6.32
C ALA A 71 0.47 1.06 -6.89
N LEU A 72 -0.50 1.95 -6.70
CA LEU A 72 -1.85 1.78 -7.25
C LEU A 72 -1.85 1.72 -8.78
N CYS A 73 -1.00 2.51 -9.45
CA CYS A 73 -0.83 2.45 -10.90
C CYS A 73 -0.23 1.11 -11.36
N GLU A 74 0.76 0.60 -10.63
CA GLU A 74 1.37 -0.70 -10.90
C GLU A 74 0.40 -1.86 -10.64
N TRP A 75 -0.40 -1.76 -9.58
CA TRP A 75 -1.46 -2.72 -9.30
C TRP A 75 -2.53 -2.73 -10.40
N ARG A 76 -2.90 -1.54 -10.90
CA ARG A 76 -3.81 -1.43 -12.04
C ARG A 76 -3.23 -2.08 -13.30
N ARG A 77 -1.93 -1.94 -13.55
CA ARG A 77 -1.27 -2.56 -14.71
C ARG A 77 -1.41 -4.08 -14.69
N VAL A 78 -1.18 -4.71 -13.54
CA VAL A 78 -1.19 -6.18 -13.43
C VAL A 78 -2.59 -6.80 -13.31
N ILE A 79 -3.61 -6.00 -13.00
CA ILE A 79 -5.02 -6.45 -12.99
C ILE A 79 -5.57 -6.46 -14.41
N ALA A 80 -6.26 -7.54 -14.79
CA ALA A 80 -6.93 -7.67 -16.07
C ALA A 80 -8.09 -6.65 -16.24
N GLU A 81 -8.51 -6.42 -17.48
CA GLU A 81 -9.70 -5.60 -17.75
C GLU A 81 -10.91 -6.13 -16.97
N GLU A 82 -11.69 -5.24 -16.39
CA GLU A 82 -12.82 -5.55 -15.50
C GLU A 82 -12.43 -6.30 -14.20
N GLY A 83 -11.14 -6.59 -14.00
CA GLY A 83 -10.64 -7.17 -12.75
C GLY A 83 -10.76 -6.19 -11.57
N VAL A 84 -10.68 -6.71 -10.36
CA VAL A 84 -10.98 -5.96 -9.14
C VAL A 84 -9.78 -5.87 -8.18
N ALA A 85 -9.70 -4.77 -7.45
CA ALA A 85 -8.79 -4.60 -6.32
C ALA A 85 -9.57 -4.46 -5.02
N VAL A 86 -9.10 -5.12 -3.97
CA VAL A 86 -9.48 -4.83 -2.58
C VAL A 86 -8.30 -4.18 -1.91
N VAL A 87 -8.45 -2.91 -1.53
CA VAL A 87 -7.41 -2.14 -0.84
C VAL A 87 -7.88 -1.90 0.59
N VAL A 88 -7.05 -2.34 1.53
CA VAL A 88 -7.32 -2.20 2.97
C VAL A 88 -6.17 -1.42 3.59
N VAL A 89 -6.51 -0.34 4.30
CA VAL A 89 -5.56 0.46 5.09
C VAL A 89 -6.12 0.67 6.50
N PRO A 90 -5.29 0.92 7.51
CA PRO A 90 -5.80 1.17 8.85
C PRO A 90 -6.55 2.51 8.91
N SER A 91 -7.65 2.52 9.65
CA SER A 91 -8.34 3.76 10.01
C SER A 91 -7.46 4.57 10.97
N LYS A 92 -7.22 5.83 10.65
CA LYS A 92 -6.44 6.75 11.48
C LYS A 92 -6.81 6.67 12.97
N LEU A 93 -8.11 6.68 13.26
CA LEU A 93 -8.60 6.73 14.66
C LEU A 93 -8.33 5.43 15.44
N ALA A 94 -8.14 4.31 14.74
CA ALA A 94 -7.91 3.01 15.34
C ALA A 94 -6.42 2.70 15.58
N THR A 95 -5.50 3.48 15.01
CA THR A 95 -4.06 3.23 15.07
C THR A 95 -3.31 4.19 15.99
N PHE A 96 -2.02 3.99 16.04
CA PHE A 96 -1.05 4.89 16.67
C PHE A 96 -0.91 6.24 15.94
N ASP A 97 -1.46 6.37 14.72
CA ASP A 97 -1.41 7.61 13.93
C ASP A 97 -2.53 8.60 14.25
N HIS A 98 -3.39 8.31 15.22
CA HIS A 98 -4.59 9.10 15.47
C HIS A 98 -4.32 10.61 15.77
N LYS A 99 -3.09 10.96 16.18
CA LYS A 99 -2.66 12.35 16.41
C LYS A 99 -2.10 13.02 15.15
N ARG A 100 -1.68 12.25 14.14
CA ARG A 100 -1.14 12.80 12.90
C ARG A 100 -2.26 13.38 12.05
N PRO A 101 -2.01 14.41 11.22
CA PRO A 101 -2.99 14.85 10.23
C PRO A 101 -3.26 13.74 9.21
N THR A 102 -4.44 13.73 8.60
CA THR A 102 -4.67 12.95 7.39
C THR A 102 -3.81 13.52 6.27
N THR A 103 -3.17 12.67 5.50
CA THR A 103 -2.37 13.10 4.34
C THR A 103 -3.29 13.74 3.29
N GLU A 104 -2.85 14.83 2.68
CA GLU A 104 -3.60 15.49 1.63
C GLU A 104 -3.29 14.85 0.27
N ILE A 105 -4.27 14.84 -0.64
CA ILE A 105 -4.10 14.25 -1.97
C ILE A 105 -3.00 14.95 -2.79
N CYS A 106 -2.81 16.25 -2.60
CA CYS A 106 -1.73 17.00 -3.25
C CYS A 106 -0.34 16.54 -2.81
N HIS A 107 -0.19 16.03 -1.58
CA HIS A 107 1.05 15.42 -1.11
C HIS A 107 1.34 14.12 -1.85
N LEU A 108 0.35 13.23 -1.99
CA LEU A 108 0.51 11.99 -2.77
C LEU A 108 0.86 12.26 -4.24
N LEU A 109 0.27 13.29 -4.84
CA LEU A 109 0.58 13.72 -6.21
C LEU A 109 2.02 14.22 -6.32
N ASN A 110 2.50 15.02 -5.36
CA ASN A 110 3.86 15.50 -5.32
C ASN A 110 4.89 14.36 -5.18
N ASP A 111 4.59 13.34 -4.35
CA ASP A 111 5.44 12.17 -4.22
C ASP A 111 5.48 11.34 -5.50
N PHE A 112 4.35 11.25 -6.20
CA PHE A 112 4.26 10.59 -7.50
C PHE A 112 5.09 11.34 -8.56
N GLU A 113 4.93 12.67 -8.67
CA GLU A 113 5.67 13.51 -9.64
C GLU A 113 7.19 13.49 -9.41
N LYS A 114 7.60 13.44 -8.14
CA LYS A 114 9.03 13.39 -7.75
C LYS A 114 9.61 11.98 -7.77
N ASP A 115 8.82 10.97 -8.11
CA ASP A 115 9.21 9.56 -8.04
C ASP A 115 9.84 9.19 -6.69
N VAL A 116 9.21 9.65 -5.59
CA VAL A 116 9.70 9.41 -4.23
C VAL A 116 9.84 7.91 -4.00
N GLY A 117 10.98 7.51 -3.46
CA GLY A 117 11.31 6.09 -3.20
C GLY A 117 11.35 5.77 -1.71
N GLU A 118 11.47 4.50 -1.40
CA GLU A 118 11.38 3.94 -0.04
C GLU A 118 12.51 4.36 0.92
N GLY A 119 13.44 5.15 0.46
CA GLY A 119 14.43 5.82 1.31
C GLY A 119 13.98 7.17 1.83
N ASP A 120 12.73 7.59 1.53
CA ASP A 120 12.20 8.86 1.99
C ASP A 120 12.09 8.91 3.51
N MET A 121 12.55 10.02 4.09
CA MET A 121 12.53 10.29 5.52
C MET A 121 11.84 11.62 5.86
N THR A 122 11.12 12.20 4.90
CA THR A 122 10.46 13.51 5.09
C THR A 122 9.42 13.48 6.20
N HIS A 123 8.75 12.34 6.40
CA HIS A 123 7.76 12.12 7.45
C HIS A 123 8.35 11.81 8.84
N LEU A 124 9.66 11.54 8.94
CA LEU A 124 10.29 11.07 10.19
C LEU A 124 10.02 12.02 11.37
N SER A 125 10.17 13.33 11.16
CA SER A 125 9.97 14.32 12.24
C SER A 125 8.54 14.32 12.77
N GLU A 126 7.55 14.24 11.88
CA GLU A 126 6.14 14.15 12.24
C GLU A 126 5.84 12.85 13.00
N ILE A 127 6.34 11.72 12.47
CA ILE A 127 6.15 10.40 13.08
C ILE A 127 6.74 10.38 14.49
N LEU A 128 7.98 10.84 14.69
CA LEU A 128 8.61 10.87 16.00
C LEU A 128 7.87 11.75 17.01
N SER A 129 7.19 12.78 16.53
CA SER A 129 6.46 13.74 17.39
C SER A 129 5.04 13.31 17.72
N LEU A 130 4.34 12.66 16.79
CA LEU A 130 2.89 12.46 16.87
C LEU A 130 2.46 10.98 16.97
N HIS A 131 3.35 10.03 16.68
CA HIS A 131 3.05 8.60 16.83
C HIS A 131 2.76 8.25 18.29
N ASP A 132 1.62 7.65 18.55
CA ASP A 132 1.24 7.22 19.88
C ASP A 132 1.81 5.85 20.23
N ARG A 133 3.00 5.83 20.83
CA ARG A 133 3.70 4.60 21.21
C ARG A 133 2.91 3.72 22.18
N SER A 134 1.95 4.28 22.93
CA SER A 134 1.11 3.47 23.83
C SER A 134 0.16 2.53 23.07
N ARG A 135 -0.12 2.84 21.80
CA ARG A 135 -0.93 2.02 20.88
C ARG A 135 -0.10 1.12 19.97
N ASP A 136 1.23 1.26 19.99
CA ASP A 136 2.16 0.44 19.21
C ASP A 136 2.95 -0.49 20.15
N ARG A 137 2.51 -1.74 20.22
CA ARG A 137 3.15 -2.75 21.10
C ARG A 137 4.61 -3.02 20.78
N GLN A 138 5.06 -2.67 19.57
CA GLN A 138 6.41 -2.90 19.09
C GLN A 138 7.29 -1.65 19.19
N ALA A 139 6.75 -0.52 19.63
CA ALA A 139 7.51 0.74 19.71
C ALA A 139 8.69 0.67 20.67
N GLY A 140 8.55 -0.01 21.81
CA GLY A 140 9.56 -0.01 22.85
C GLY A 140 9.81 1.36 23.48
N SER A 141 11.04 1.64 23.87
CA SER A 141 11.49 2.97 24.29
C SER A 141 11.47 3.96 23.11
N PHE A 142 11.62 5.26 23.42
CA PHE A 142 11.69 6.26 22.34
C PHE A 142 12.91 6.05 21.43
N GLU A 143 14.05 5.67 22.00
CA GLU A 143 15.27 5.44 21.22
C GLU A 143 15.14 4.20 20.30
N GLU A 144 14.54 3.12 20.80
CA GLU A 144 14.27 1.93 20.00
C GLU A 144 13.29 2.24 18.84
N PHE A 145 12.23 3.00 19.15
CA PHE A 145 11.28 3.46 18.14
C PHE A 145 11.96 4.31 17.07
N LYS A 146 12.78 5.28 17.48
CA LYS A 146 13.53 6.15 16.58
C LYS A 146 14.48 5.35 15.67
N LEU A 147 15.25 4.43 16.23
CA LEU A 147 16.13 3.55 15.45
C LEU A 147 15.33 2.73 14.44
N ARG A 148 14.21 2.13 14.85
CA ARG A 148 13.32 1.39 13.97
C ARG A 148 12.83 2.25 12.80
N CYS A 149 12.44 3.50 13.05
CA CYS A 149 12.04 4.43 12.00
C CYS A 149 13.20 4.78 11.07
N MET A 150 14.40 4.99 11.58
CA MET A 150 15.59 5.30 10.77
C MET A 150 15.99 4.14 9.84
N GLU A 151 15.65 2.92 10.19
CA GLU A 151 15.90 1.71 9.39
C GLU A 151 14.72 1.35 8.47
N ASN A 152 13.78 2.27 8.25
CA ASN A 152 12.53 1.99 7.51
C ASN A 152 12.75 1.37 6.14
N ARG A 153 13.81 1.72 5.43
CA ARG A 153 14.11 1.13 4.12
C ARG A 153 14.23 -0.40 4.16
N SER A 154 14.67 -0.96 5.29
CA SER A 154 14.85 -2.41 5.47
C SER A 154 13.69 -3.09 6.16
N ASN A 155 12.96 -2.38 7.03
CA ASN A 155 11.94 -2.98 7.89
C ASN A 155 10.50 -2.59 7.54
N ARG A 156 10.26 -1.48 6.84
CA ARG A 156 8.95 -0.98 6.38
C ARG A 156 7.92 -0.76 7.49
N PHE A 157 8.37 -0.36 8.69
CA PHE A 157 7.47 -0.13 9.82
C PHE A 157 6.78 1.23 9.83
N MET A 158 7.38 2.24 9.20
CA MET A 158 6.77 3.57 9.20
C MET A 158 5.49 3.57 8.35
N HIS A 159 4.46 4.22 8.85
CA HIS A 159 3.37 4.69 8.00
C HIS A 159 3.82 6.03 7.38
N HIS A 160 4.18 6.04 6.12
CA HIS A 160 4.47 7.28 5.41
C HIS A 160 3.24 8.17 5.37
N HIS A 161 2.10 7.59 5.04
CA HIS A 161 0.84 8.31 4.84
C HIS A 161 -0.23 7.87 5.82
N VAL A 162 -1.10 8.82 6.21
CA VAL A 162 -2.25 8.60 7.08
C VAL A 162 -3.51 8.73 6.26
N PHE A 163 -4.26 7.65 6.14
CA PHE A 163 -5.46 7.58 5.32
C PHE A 163 -6.73 7.82 6.12
N ASP A 164 -7.68 8.51 5.50
CA ASP A 164 -9.10 8.41 5.76
C ASP A 164 -9.81 7.86 4.50
N MET A 165 -11.12 7.62 4.59
CA MET A 165 -11.88 7.06 3.48
C MET A 165 -11.89 7.98 2.24
N SER A 166 -11.89 9.30 2.44
CA SER A 166 -11.86 10.25 1.32
C SER A 166 -10.56 10.17 0.56
N LEU A 167 -9.42 10.22 1.26
CA LEU A 167 -8.11 10.11 0.63
C LEU A 167 -7.92 8.76 -0.08
N LEU A 168 -8.34 7.65 0.56
CA LEU A 168 -8.24 6.33 -0.06
C LEU A 168 -9.06 6.22 -1.34
N ARG A 169 -10.31 6.72 -1.32
CA ARG A 169 -11.19 6.81 -2.51
C ARG A 169 -10.55 7.61 -3.63
N ASP A 170 -10.06 8.81 -3.30
CA ASP A 170 -9.48 9.74 -4.26
C ASP A 170 -8.20 9.14 -4.89
N ALA A 171 -7.31 8.55 -4.09
CA ALA A 171 -6.10 7.90 -4.58
C ALA A 171 -6.41 6.74 -5.55
N VAL A 172 -7.33 5.86 -5.17
CA VAL A 172 -7.78 4.72 -5.99
C VAL A 172 -8.41 5.21 -7.31
N THR A 173 -9.26 6.26 -7.23
CA THR A 173 -9.93 6.84 -8.41
C THR A 173 -8.94 7.51 -9.36
N LEU A 174 -7.97 8.27 -8.83
CA LEU A 174 -6.92 8.92 -9.63
C LEU A 174 -6.10 7.90 -10.42
N CYS A 175 -5.84 6.74 -9.84
CA CYS A 175 -5.11 5.66 -10.51
C CYS A 175 -5.97 4.85 -11.51
N GLY A 176 -7.18 5.32 -11.86
CA GLY A 176 -7.99 4.74 -12.93
C GLY A 176 -8.84 3.55 -12.50
N PHE A 177 -9.18 3.46 -11.23
CA PHE A 177 -10.17 2.51 -10.75
C PHE A 177 -11.55 3.16 -10.58
N GLN A 178 -12.60 2.37 -10.69
CA GLN A 178 -13.95 2.68 -10.27
C GLN A 178 -14.22 2.08 -8.90
N VAL A 179 -14.47 2.89 -7.91
CA VAL A 179 -14.89 2.41 -6.59
C VAL A 179 -16.29 1.80 -6.70
N LEU A 180 -16.43 0.56 -6.26
CA LEU A 180 -17.67 -0.22 -6.23
C LEU A 180 -18.30 -0.24 -4.85
N ALA A 181 -17.49 -0.29 -3.80
CA ALA A 181 -17.94 -0.30 -2.42
C ALA A 181 -16.85 0.23 -1.49
N GLU A 182 -17.30 0.82 -0.39
CA GLU A 182 -16.49 1.31 0.71
C GLU A 182 -17.04 0.75 2.01
N HIS A 183 -16.15 0.42 2.93
CA HIS A 183 -16.54 -0.08 4.24
C HIS A 183 -15.50 0.28 5.29
N GLU A 184 -15.94 0.61 6.50
CA GLU A 184 -15.07 0.78 7.64
C GLU A 184 -15.47 -0.24 8.71
N ALA A 185 -14.54 -1.10 9.09
CA ALA A 185 -14.77 -2.13 10.09
C ALA A 185 -13.45 -2.56 10.76
N VAL A 186 -13.55 -2.94 12.02
CA VAL A 186 -12.45 -3.52 12.80
C VAL A 186 -11.17 -2.66 12.74
N GLY A 187 -11.35 -1.33 12.69
CA GLY A 187 -10.24 -0.39 12.66
C GLY A 187 -9.54 -0.24 11.30
N ASN A 188 -10.15 -0.73 10.23
CA ASN A 188 -9.64 -0.61 8.86
C ASN A 188 -10.66 0.03 7.93
N LEU A 189 -10.14 0.67 6.90
CA LEU A 189 -10.87 1.20 5.75
C LEU A 189 -10.70 0.21 4.59
N PHE A 190 -11.81 -0.15 3.96
CA PHE A 190 -11.86 -1.10 2.86
C PHE A 190 -12.42 -0.41 1.62
N VAL A 191 -11.73 -0.51 0.51
CA VAL A 191 -12.22 -0.10 -0.81
C VAL A 191 -12.18 -1.29 -1.74
N LEU A 192 -13.34 -1.65 -2.30
CA LEU A 192 -13.45 -2.55 -3.45
C LEU A 192 -13.55 -1.69 -4.70
N ALA A 193 -12.66 -1.90 -5.65
CA ALA A 193 -12.61 -1.12 -6.87
C ALA A 193 -12.36 -2.00 -8.09
N ARG A 194 -12.85 -1.56 -9.26
CA ARG A 194 -12.69 -2.24 -10.55
C ARG A 194 -11.76 -1.43 -11.45
N LYS A 195 -10.89 -2.10 -12.19
CA LYS A 195 -10.10 -1.46 -13.23
C LYS A 195 -11.02 -0.87 -14.30
N ARG A 196 -10.81 0.41 -14.67
CA ARG A 196 -11.50 1.04 -15.81
C ARG A 196 -10.71 0.82 -17.08
N SER A 197 -11.41 0.54 -18.18
CA SER A 197 -10.82 0.31 -19.49
C SER A 197 -10.13 1.55 -20.07
N GLU A 198 -10.60 2.74 -19.71
CA GLU A 198 -10.01 4.00 -20.18
C GLU A 198 -9.88 4.99 -19.03
N VAL A 199 -8.65 5.35 -18.63
CA VAL A 199 -8.20 6.71 -18.22
C VAL A 199 -6.68 6.68 -18.05
N PRO A 200 -5.88 7.40 -18.86
CA PRO A 200 -4.48 7.62 -18.56
C PRO A 200 -4.35 8.56 -17.34
N LEU A 201 -3.54 8.20 -16.36
CA LEU A 201 -3.19 9.00 -15.17
C LEU A 201 -2.77 10.43 -15.57
N ASN A 202 -2.08 10.58 -16.71
CA ASN A 202 -1.68 11.87 -17.29
C ASN A 202 -2.86 12.80 -17.60
N ALA A 203 -4.07 12.29 -17.80
CA ALA A 203 -5.26 13.11 -18.03
C ALA A 203 -5.87 13.65 -16.71
N ALA A 204 -5.64 12.97 -15.59
CA ALA A 204 -6.12 13.41 -14.27
C ALA A 204 -5.20 14.47 -13.64
N ILE A 205 -3.89 14.33 -13.80
CA ILE A 205 -2.87 15.28 -13.32
C ILE A 205 -3.07 16.66 -13.99
N ASN A 206 -3.37 16.69 -15.30
CA ASN A 206 -3.59 17.93 -16.04
C ASN A 206 -4.92 18.65 -15.71
N ARG A 207 -5.87 18.01 -15.03
CA ARG A 207 -7.14 18.63 -14.61
C ARG A 207 -7.08 19.35 -13.27
N GLY A 208 -6.08 19.06 -12.45
CA GLY A 208 -5.88 19.70 -11.15
C GLY A 208 -5.07 21.01 -11.20
N GLN A 209 -4.64 21.46 -12.39
CA GLN A 209 -3.86 22.70 -12.61
C GLN A 209 -4.66 23.85 -13.22
N ASN A 210 -5.99 23.74 -13.35
CA ASN A 210 -6.87 24.81 -13.82
C ASN A 210 -7.80 25.31 -12.72
#